data_177e435490e36a49a5070616b9d394ef
#
_entry.id   177e435490e36a49a5070616b9d394ef
#
_cell.length_a   1.000
_cell.length_b   1.000
_cell.length_c   1.000
_cell.angle_alpha   90.00
_cell.angle_beta   90.00
_cell.angle_gamma   90.00
#
_symmetry.space_group_name_H-M   'P 1'
#
loop_
_entity.id
_entity.type
_entity.pdbx_description
1 polymer ?
#
loop_
_entity_poly.entity_id
_entity_poly.type
_entity_poly.pdbx_seq_one_letter_code
_entity_poly.pdbx_strand_id
1 'polypeptide(L)'
;MHNTQSPTIQNLEAAFAGESMAHIKYRYFAKLCRAAGDEATAKVFESTADQELLHAFGHAELLFAGETMTPFKCLQYAIKGETYEYTEMYPKFRHEAMQEGHDAAVAEIDEQIVESKEHAEMFKSVLEKAAKRFAALARVEEKHAKHYQAQQDAIAA
;
A
#
# COMPACT_ATOMS: atom_id res chain seq x y z
N MET A 1 13.53 -20.49 10.30
CA MET A 1 14.39 -20.32 9.12
C MET A 1 14.43 -18.85 8.83
N HIS A 2 15.54 -18.18 9.08
CA HIS A 2 15.72 -16.78 8.70
C HIS A 2 15.74 -16.74 7.16
N ASN A 3 14.67 -16.23 6.56
CA ASN A 3 14.65 -15.89 5.14
C ASN A 3 15.50 -14.62 4.99
N THR A 4 16.82 -14.78 4.81
CA THR A 4 17.71 -13.67 4.49
C THR A 4 17.39 -13.29 3.04
N GLN A 5 16.58 -12.25 2.87
CA GLN A 5 16.40 -11.60 1.56
C GLN A 5 17.80 -11.31 0.97
N SER A 6 17.93 -11.41 -0.35
CA SER A 6 19.20 -11.10 -1.00
C SER A 6 19.60 -9.65 -0.73
N PRO A 7 20.90 -9.33 -0.65
CA PRO A 7 21.37 -7.94 -0.49
C PRO A 7 20.78 -6.98 -1.53
N THR A 8 20.54 -7.44 -2.75
CA THR A 8 19.91 -6.64 -3.80
C THR A 8 18.50 -6.24 -3.43
N ILE A 9 17.68 -7.15 -2.89
CA ILE A 9 16.31 -6.84 -2.46
C ILE A 9 16.32 -5.86 -1.29
N GLN A 10 17.20 -6.06 -0.30
CA GLN A 10 17.34 -5.12 0.81
C GLN A 10 17.75 -3.72 0.34
N ASN A 11 18.67 -3.63 -0.64
CA ASN A 11 19.08 -2.36 -1.22
C ASN A 11 17.94 -1.67 -1.99
N LEU A 12 17.14 -2.43 -2.74
CA LEU A 12 15.98 -1.90 -3.45
C LEU A 12 14.90 -1.39 -2.48
N GLU A 13 14.63 -2.12 -1.40
CA GLU A 13 13.71 -1.68 -0.34
C GLU A 13 14.20 -0.39 0.32
N ALA A 14 15.49 -0.30 0.64
CA ALA A 14 16.08 0.90 1.23
C ALA A 14 16.05 2.09 0.25
N ALA A 15 16.35 1.86 -1.03
CA ALA A 15 16.25 2.89 -2.07
C ALA A 15 14.80 3.35 -2.26
N PHE A 16 13.85 2.45 -2.39
CA PHE A 16 12.42 2.77 -2.48
C PHE A 16 11.95 3.63 -1.30
N ALA A 17 12.32 3.25 -0.08
CA ALA A 17 11.98 4.04 1.13
C ALA A 17 12.67 5.41 1.11
N GLY A 18 13.95 5.49 0.71
CA GLY A 18 14.72 6.74 0.61
C GLY A 18 14.11 7.73 -0.37
N GLU A 19 13.82 7.29 -1.59
CA GLU A 19 13.23 8.14 -2.65
C GLU A 19 11.79 8.57 -2.31
N SER A 20 10.99 7.67 -1.73
CA SER A 20 9.64 8.01 -1.26
C SER A 20 9.68 9.09 -0.19
N MET A 21 10.59 8.98 0.78
CA MET A 21 10.80 9.99 1.81
C MET A 21 11.34 11.29 1.22
N ALA A 22 12.28 11.25 0.26
CA ALA A 22 12.82 12.42 -0.41
C ALA A 22 11.72 13.19 -1.16
N HIS A 23 10.85 12.49 -1.90
CA HIS A 23 9.69 13.08 -2.57
C HIS A 23 8.84 13.91 -1.60
N ILE A 24 8.38 13.33 -0.50
CA ILE A 24 7.52 14.03 0.47
C ILE A 24 8.27 15.17 1.17
N LYS A 25 9.52 14.94 1.57
CA LYS A 25 10.37 15.95 2.21
C LYS A 25 10.58 17.17 1.31
N TYR A 26 10.84 16.98 0.02
CA TYR A 26 11.04 18.08 -0.91
C TYR A 26 9.73 18.82 -1.22
N ARG A 27 8.59 18.13 -1.30
CA ARG A 27 7.27 18.78 -1.34
C ARG A 27 7.05 19.69 -0.12
N TYR A 28 7.41 19.21 1.06
CA TYR A 28 7.30 20.01 2.29
C TYR A 28 8.27 21.21 2.29
N PHE A 29 9.51 21.04 1.83
CA PHE A 29 10.47 22.13 1.71
C PHE A 29 10.03 23.17 0.70
N ALA A 30 9.45 22.79 -0.43
CA ALA A 30 8.84 23.70 -1.37
C ALA A 30 7.74 24.57 -0.71
N LYS A 31 6.87 23.95 0.09
CA LYS A 31 5.85 24.66 0.88
C LYS A 31 6.48 25.70 1.81
N LEU A 32 7.56 25.35 2.52
CA LEU A 32 8.27 26.26 3.43
C LEU A 32 8.93 27.41 2.66
N CYS A 33 9.62 27.16 1.56
CA CYS A 33 10.23 28.19 0.71
C CYS A 33 9.19 29.16 0.18
N ARG A 34 8.05 28.66 -0.30
CA ARG A 34 6.94 29.48 -0.79
C ARG A 34 6.35 30.36 0.32
N ALA A 35 6.19 29.81 1.52
CA ALA A 35 5.74 30.60 2.68
C ALA A 35 6.74 31.70 3.08
N ALA A 36 8.03 31.50 2.81
CA ALA A 36 9.08 32.47 3.00
C ALA A 36 9.22 33.51 1.84
N GLY A 37 8.41 33.39 0.78
CA GLY A 37 8.45 34.24 -0.39
C GLY A 37 9.48 33.85 -1.46
N ASP A 38 10.17 32.71 -1.31
CA ASP A 38 11.16 32.21 -2.27
C ASP A 38 10.54 31.18 -3.23
N GLU A 39 9.80 31.69 -4.22
CA GLU A 39 9.16 30.87 -5.25
C GLU A 39 10.18 30.17 -6.16
N ALA A 40 11.35 30.75 -6.37
CA ALA A 40 12.38 30.17 -7.23
C ALA A 40 12.92 28.86 -6.61
N THR A 41 13.30 28.89 -5.34
CA THR A 41 13.74 27.70 -4.61
C THR A 41 12.60 26.67 -4.43
N ALA A 42 11.36 27.14 -4.20
CA ALA A 42 10.21 26.25 -4.10
C ALA A 42 10.03 25.40 -5.37
N LYS A 43 10.13 26.00 -6.56
CA LYS A 43 10.04 25.29 -7.85
C LYS A 43 11.16 24.28 -8.06
N VAL A 44 12.37 24.55 -7.60
CA VAL A 44 13.47 23.59 -7.66
C VAL A 44 13.13 22.35 -6.84
N PHE A 45 12.66 22.52 -5.59
CA PHE A 45 12.25 21.40 -4.74
C PHE A 45 11.08 20.61 -5.33
N GLU A 46 10.07 21.29 -5.91
CA GLU A 46 8.95 20.61 -6.57
C GLU A 46 9.40 19.76 -7.76
N SER A 47 10.24 20.33 -8.63
CA SER A 47 10.77 19.60 -9.78
C SER A 47 11.61 18.39 -9.37
N THR A 48 12.44 18.53 -8.34
CA THR A 48 13.23 17.41 -7.82
C THR A 48 12.32 16.37 -7.18
N ALA A 49 11.31 16.76 -6.40
CA ALA A 49 10.35 15.84 -5.83
C ALA A 49 9.65 14.97 -6.89
N ASP A 50 9.30 15.56 -8.05
CA ASP A 50 8.70 14.79 -9.15
C ASP A 50 9.66 13.76 -9.75
N GLN A 51 10.97 14.01 -9.75
CA GLN A 51 11.98 13.04 -10.18
C GLN A 51 12.13 11.91 -9.17
N GLU A 52 12.17 12.22 -7.86
CA GLU A 52 12.26 11.20 -6.80
C GLU A 52 11.04 10.27 -6.80
N LEU A 53 9.86 10.78 -7.16
CA LEU A 53 8.67 9.94 -7.35
C LEU A 53 8.89 8.89 -8.45
N LEU A 54 9.50 9.28 -9.58
CA LEU A 54 9.81 8.36 -10.67
C LEU A 54 10.87 7.33 -10.27
N HIS A 55 11.89 7.73 -9.52
CA HIS A 55 12.89 6.81 -8.97
C HIS A 55 12.25 5.78 -8.03
N ALA A 56 11.37 6.23 -7.12
CA ALA A 56 10.62 5.35 -6.22
C ALA A 56 9.75 4.35 -6.99
N PHE A 57 9.03 4.76 -8.04
CA PHE A 57 8.29 3.84 -8.90
C PHE A 57 9.19 2.83 -9.59
N GLY A 58 10.36 3.23 -10.11
CA GLY A 58 11.32 2.31 -10.71
C GLY A 58 11.77 1.20 -9.75
N HIS A 59 12.03 1.56 -8.48
CA HIS A 59 12.35 0.56 -7.45
C HIS A 59 11.15 -0.30 -7.09
N ALA A 60 9.95 0.29 -6.99
CA ALA A 60 8.72 -0.45 -6.69
C ALA A 60 8.40 -1.50 -7.78
N GLU A 61 8.60 -1.19 -9.06
CA GLU A 61 8.39 -2.12 -10.17
C GLU A 61 9.29 -3.37 -10.07
N LEU A 62 10.51 -3.22 -9.53
CA LEU A 62 11.42 -4.33 -9.30
C LEU A 62 11.07 -5.14 -8.05
N LEU A 63 10.54 -4.50 -7.01
CA LEU A 63 10.11 -5.13 -5.76
C LEU A 63 8.76 -5.83 -5.88
N PHE A 64 7.84 -5.22 -6.62
CA PHE A 64 6.45 -5.67 -6.80
C PHE A 64 6.20 -5.96 -8.29
N ALA A 65 6.87 -6.97 -8.84
CA ALA A 65 6.77 -7.31 -10.25
C ALA A 65 5.31 -7.46 -10.70
N GLY A 66 4.86 -6.62 -11.63
CA GLY A 66 3.46 -6.49 -12.05
C GLY A 66 2.82 -7.80 -12.49
N GLU A 67 3.59 -8.71 -13.10
CA GLU A 67 3.13 -10.04 -13.49
C GLU A 67 2.66 -10.91 -12.31
N THR A 68 3.17 -10.65 -11.11
CA THR A 68 2.84 -11.40 -9.90
C THR A 68 1.90 -10.67 -8.96
N MET A 69 1.74 -9.34 -9.13
CA MET A 69 0.93 -8.47 -8.29
C MET A 69 -0.48 -8.32 -8.85
N THR A 70 -1.34 -9.28 -8.52
CA THR A 70 -2.77 -9.16 -8.81
C THR A 70 -3.45 -8.17 -7.87
N PRO A 71 -4.64 -7.59 -8.22
CA PRO A 71 -5.41 -6.74 -7.29
C PRO A 71 -5.67 -7.39 -5.93
N PHE A 72 -5.86 -8.71 -5.91
CA PHE A 72 -6.01 -9.50 -4.68
C PHE A 72 -4.75 -9.43 -3.81
N LYS A 73 -3.58 -9.63 -4.41
CA LYS A 73 -2.30 -9.53 -3.68
C LYS A 73 -2.01 -8.10 -3.22
N CYS A 74 -2.31 -7.09 -4.03
CA CYS A 74 -2.17 -5.70 -3.61
C CYS A 74 -2.99 -5.42 -2.35
N LEU A 75 -4.26 -5.86 -2.30
CA LEU A 75 -5.10 -5.74 -1.11
C LEU A 75 -4.54 -6.49 0.09
N GLN A 76 -4.02 -7.71 -0.12
CA GLN A 76 -3.39 -8.47 0.98
C GLN A 76 -2.15 -7.77 1.55
N TYR A 77 -1.30 -7.19 0.69
CA TYR A 77 -0.14 -6.41 1.12
C TYR A 77 -0.56 -5.16 1.91
N ALA A 78 -1.55 -4.41 1.40
CA ALA A 78 -2.07 -3.24 2.09
C ALA A 78 -2.65 -3.62 3.46
N ILE A 79 -3.52 -4.63 3.55
CA ILE A 79 -4.10 -5.10 4.81
C ILE A 79 -3.00 -5.49 5.81
N LYS A 80 -1.96 -6.18 5.34
CA LYS A 80 -0.84 -6.59 6.22
C LYS A 80 -0.07 -5.39 6.73
N GLY A 81 0.24 -4.41 5.87
CA GLY A 81 0.94 -3.18 6.25
C GLY A 81 0.17 -2.39 7.29
N GLU A 82 -1.05 -2.01 6.96
CA GLU A 82 -1.92 -1.25 7.87
C GLU A 82 -2.15 -1.97 9.21
N THR A 83 -2.34 -3.32 9.16
CA THR A 83 -2.50 -4.09 10.40
C THR A 83 -1.26 -4.02 11.27
N TYR A 84 -0.06 -4.17 10.70
CA TYR A 84 1.20 -4.03 11.43
C TYR A 84 1.36 -2.62 12.01
N GLU A 85 1.00 -1.60 11.25
CA GLU A 85 1.08 -0.20 11.70
C GLU A 85 0.26 0.05 12.97
N TYR A 86 -1.04 -0.29 12.96
CA TYR A 86 -1.87 0.02 14.13
C TYR A 86 -1.74 -0.97 15.28
N THR A 87 -1.21 -2.19 15.06
CA THR A 87 -1.07 -3.19 16.15
C THR A 87 0.30 -3.23 16.80
N GLU A 88 1.36 -2.88 16.05
CA GLU A 88 2.75 -3.05 16.51
C GLU A 88 3.57 -1.77 16.39
N MET A 89 3.66 -1.20 15.18
CA MET A 89 4.59 -0.12 14.88
C MET A 89 4.23 1.18 15.63
N TYR A 90 3.05 1.70 15.38
CA TYR A 90 2.60 2.95 16.00
C TYR A 90 2.39 2.86 17.50
N PRO A 91 1.83 1.79 18.09
CA PRO A 91 1.79 1.62 19.54
C PRO A 91 3.17 1.67 20.21
N LYS A 92 4.19 1.09 19.56
CA LYS A 92 5.57 1.17 20.03
C LYS A 92 6.09 2.61 19.97
N PHE A 93 5.95 3.28 18.84
CA PHE A 93 6.41 4.67 18.65
C PHE A 93 5.70 5.63 19.63
N ARG A 94 4.39 5.43 19.82
CA ARG A 94 3.61 6.17 20.80
C ARG A 94 4.19 6.05 22.21
N HIS A 95 4.50 4.83 22.62
CA HIS A 95 5.07 4.57 23.95
C HIS A 95 6.41 5.30 24.12
N GLU A 96 7.29 5.22 23.12
CA GLU A 96 8.60 5.90 23.13
C GLU A 96 8.42 7.43 23.18
N ALA A 97 7.53 8.01 22.36
CA ALA A 97 7.23 9.45 22.38
C ALA A 97 6.68 9.94 23.73
N MET A 98 5.83 9.13 24.39
CA MET A 98 5.34 9.43 25.74
C MET A 98 6.49 9.45 26.77
N GLN A 99 7.42 8.49 26.70
CA GLN A 99 8.56 8.45 27.60
C GLN A 99 9.51 9.66 27.43
N GLU A 100 9.61 10.16 26.20
CA GLU A 100 10.43 11.33 25.85
C GLU A 100 9.72 12.68 26.08
N GLY A 101 8.43 12.68 26.37
CA GLY A 101 7.63 13.89 26.61
C GLY A 101 7.28 14.65 25.32
N HIS A 102 7.19 13.98 24.19
CA HIS A 102 6.83 14.56 22.89
C HIS A 102 5.32 14.52 22.62
N ASP A 103 4.54 15.32 23.33
CA ASP A 103 3.07 15.33 23.28
C ASP A 103 2.50 15.52 21.87
N ALA A 104 3.13 16.36 21.03
CA ALA A 104 2.70 16.58 19.64
C ALA A 104 2.88 15.31 18.78
N ALA A 105 3.96 14.55 19.01
CA ALA A 105 4.18 13.28 18.31
C ALA A 105 3.20 12.21 18.79
N VAL A 106 2.88 12.19 20.09
CA VAL A 106 1.85 11.29 20.64
C VAL A 106 0.49 11.54 19.99
N ALA A 107 0.07 12.81 19.86
CA ALA A 107 -1.19 13.16 19.23
C ALA A 107 -1.26 12.74 17.76
N GLU A 108 -0.19 13.01 17.00
CA GLU A 108 -0.08 12.59 15.59
C GLU A 108 -0.15 11.07 15.45
N ILE A 109 0.57 10.33 16.31
CA ILE A 109 0.58 8.85 16.26
C ILE A 109 -0.80 8.29 16.69
N ASP A 110 -1.51 8.91 17.61
CA ASP A 110 -2.87 8.48 17.99
C ASP A 110 -3.83 8.58 16.81
N GLU A 111 -3.75 9.61 15.98
CA GLU A 111 -4.51 9.75 14.74
C GLU A 111 -4.13 8.65 13.75
N GLN A 112 -2.83 8.40 13.54
CA GLN A 112 -2.35 7.37 12.61
C GLN A 112 -2.80 5.95 13.01
N ILE A 113 -2.87 5.63 14.30
CA ILE A 113 -3.39 4.32 14.78
C ILE A 113 -4.85 4.13 14.37
N VAL A 114 -5.66 5.17 14.47
CA VAL A 114 -7.08 5.12 14.09
C VAL A 114 -7.22 4.97 12.58
N GLU A 115 -6.52 5.80 11.81
CA GLU A 115 -6.57 5.80 10.35
C GLU A 115 -6.08 4.48 9.76
N SER A 116 -4.93 3.94 10.19
CA SER A 116 -4.41 2.65 9.72
C SER A 116 -5.38 1.50 10.01
N LYS A 117 -6.09 1.54 11.14
CA LYS A 117 -7.15 0.56 11.42
C LYS A 117 -8.32 0.68 10.44
N GLU A 118 -8.79 1.89 10.17
CA GLU A 118 -9.87 2.15 9.21
C GLU A 118 -9.46 1.73 7.79
N HIS A 119 -8.23 2.01 7.38
CA HIS A 119 -7.68 1.57 6.09
C HIS A 119 -7.65 0.04 5.98
N ALA A 120 -7.18 -0.66 7.01
CA ALA A 120 -7.18 -2.13 7.03
C ALA A 120 -8.60 -2.71 6.88
N GLU A 121 -9.59 -2.14 7.58
CA GLU A 121 -10.99 -2.55 7.49
C GLU A 121 -11.58 -2.24 6.10
N MET A 122 -11.26 -1.10 5.53
CA MET A 122 -11.68 -0.73 4.17
C MET A 122 -11.14 -1.72 3.14
N PHE A 123 -9.85 -2.04 3.16
CA PHE A 123 -9.24 -3.00 2.24
C PHE A 123 -9.80 -4.42 2.42
N LYS A 124 -10.07 -4.86 3.66
CA LYS A 124 -10.75 -6.13 3.95
C LYS A 124 -12.16 -6.17 3.33
N SER A 125 -12.93 -5.10 3.48
CA SER A 125 -14.27 -4.99 2.88
C SER A 125 -14.24 -5.11 1.37
N VAL A 126 -13.27 -4.46 0.69
CA VAL A 126 -13.10 -4.58 -0.77
C VAL A 126 -12.78 -6.02 -1.17
N LEU A 127 -11.88 -6.66 -0.45
CA LEU A 127 -11.49 -8.05 -0.69
C LEU A 127 -12.66 -9.03 -0.54
N GLU A 128 -13.46 -8.88 0.51
CA GLU A 128 -14.67 -9.70 0.75
C GLU A 128 -15.73 -9.51 -0.34
N LYS A 129 -15.96 -8.27 -0.78
CA LYS A 129 -16.89 -7.98 -1.88
C LYS A 129 -16.43 -8.63 -3.18
N ALA A 130 -15.15 -8.58 -3.47
CA ALA A 130 -14.56 -9.26 -4.64
C ALA A 130 -14.77 -10.78 -4.55
N ALA A 131 -14.46 -11.40 -3.41
CA ALA A 131 -14.65 -12.84 -3.20
C ALA A 131 -16.13 -13.26 -3.37
N LYS A 132 -17.08 -12.49 -2.84
CA LYS A 132 -18.51 -12.75 -3.01
C LYS A 132 -18.95 -12.68 -4.48
N ARG A 133 -18.41 -11.72 -5.26
CA ARG A 133 -18.70 -11.60 -6.70
C ARG A 133 -18.18 -12.82 -7.47
N PHE A 134 -16.95 -13.27 -7.22
CA PHE A 134 -16.39 -14.45 -7.86
C PHE A 134 -17.15 -15.72 -7.52
N ALA A 135 -17.56 -15.90 -6.26
CA ALA A 135 -18.39 -17.02 -5.85
C ALA A 135 -19.78 -17.03 -6.54
N ALA A 136 -20.38 -15.85 -6.73
CA ALA A 136 -21.65 -15.72 -7.46
C ALA A 136 -21.49 -16.08 -8.94
N LEU A 137 -20.42 -15.59 -9.60
CA LEU A 137 -20.12 -15.93 -11.00
C LEU A 137 -19.89 -17.43 -11.17
N ALA A 138 -19.10 -18.06 -10.31
CA ALA A 138 -18.84 -19.51 -10.37
C ALA A 138 -20.14 -20.32 -10.31
N ARG A 139 -21.11 -19.92 -9.49
CA ARG A 139 -22.43 -20.59 -9.42
C ARG A 139 -23.25 -20.43 -10.71
N VAL A 140 -23.12 -19.30 -11.38
CA VAL A 140 -23.78 -19.04 -12.67
C VAL A 140 -23.16 -19.93 -13.74
N GLU A 141 -21.84 -19.97 -13.83
CA GLU A 141 -21.12 -20.81 -14.78
C GLU A 141 -21.39 -22.32 -14.58
N GLU A 142 -21.48 -22.76 -13.33
CA GLU A 142 -21.87 -24.16 -13.02
C GLU A 142 -23.30 -24.47 -13.54
N LYS A 143 -24.24 -23.53 -13.41
CA LYS A 143 -25.59 -23.71 -13.97
C LYS A 143 -25.57 -23.79 -15.50
N HIS A 144 -24.79 -22.93 -16.15
CA HIS A 144 -24.62 -22.97 -17.61
C HIS A 144 -24.03 -24.30 -18.05
N ALA A 145 -22.96 -24.77 -17.42
CA ALA A 145 -22.34 -26.05 -17.73
C ALA A 145 -23.32 -27.21 -17.61
N LYS A 146 -24.10 -27.28 -16.52
CA LYS A 146 -25.16 -28.28 -16.34
C LYS A 146 -26.24 -28.21 -17.39
N HIS A 147 -26.65 -27.02 -17.79
CA HIS A 147 -27.63 -26.82 -18.84
C HIS A 147 -27.14 -27.34 -20.20
N TYR A 148 -25.90 -26.99 -20.58
CA TYR A 148 -25.28 -27.47 -21.83
C TYR A 148 -25.11 -28.98 -21.83
N GLN A 149 -24.71 -29.59 -20.71
CA GLN A 149 -24.56 -31.05 -20.59
C GLN A 149 -25.92 -31.72 -20.79
N ALA A 150 -26.98 -31.24 -20.15
CA ALA A 150 -28.31 -31.80 -20.30
C ALA A 150 -28.84 -31.73 -21.75
N GLN A 151 -28.51 -30.66 -22.49
CA GLN A 151 -28.86 -30.57 -23.90
C GLN A 151 -28.07 -31.54 -24.78
N GLN A 152 -26.79 -31.73 -24.52
CA GLN A 152 -25.97 -32.73 -25.21
C GLN A 152 -26.51 -34.14 -24.99
N ASP A 153 -26.85 -34.50 -23.76
CA ASP A 153 -27.40 -35.78 -23.40
C ASP A 153 -28.75 -36.06 -24.08
N ALA A 154 -29.60 -35.01 -24.20
CA ALA A 154 -30.89 -35.12 -24.89
C ALA A 154 -30.76 -35.29 -26.43
N ILE A 155 -29.70 -34.80 -27.03
CA ILE A 155 -29.42 -34.95 -28.48
C ILE A 155 -28.83 -36.35 -28.77
N ALA A 156 -28.11 -36.93 -27.80
CA ALA A 156 -27.46 -38.23 -27.94
C ALA A 156 -28.38 -39.45 -27.64
N ALA A 157 -29.58 -39.18 -27.11
CA ALA A 157 -30.60 -40.18 -26.79
C ALA A 157 -31.60 -40.36 -27.92
#